data_b307e7e60d126b5e043bf8cd747e7ffa
#
_entry.id   b307e7e60d126b5e043bf8cd747e7ffa
#
_cell.length_a   1.000
_cell.length_b   1.000
_cell.length_c   1.000
_cell.angle_alpha   90.00
_cell.angle_beta   90.00
_cell.angle_gamma   90.00
#
_symmetry.space_group_name_H-M   'P 1'
#
loop_
_entity.id
_entity.type
_entity.pdbx_description
1 polymer ?
#
loop_
_entity_poly.entity_id
_entity_poly.type
_entity_poly.pdbx_seq_one_letter_code
_entity_poly.pdbx_strand_id
1 'polypeptide(L)'
;MILDKIIEATKIRVAQEKQVETPEAVKAAALALPSDTGFSFEAALRQQDFNFICEVKKASPSKGIIAEHFPYLDIAKEYEVAGAAAISVLTEPDFFKGDKKYLQEIASTVKIPVLRKDFIIDEYQIYQAKVWGASAILLICACLDVPTLTKFRELADSLGLSSLVEAHDEHEVQMAIDCGARIIGVNNRNLKDFTVDVQNSVRLRNLVQDDVIFVSESGLETPEDIQVLRDNNIGVALMGETFMRSPNKVEKLAYLYGPTYYTPKVKMCGISKVETIPTVVEAKPD
;
A
#
# COMPACT_ATOMS: atom_id res chain seq x y z
N MET A 1 5.60 -24.47 5.72
CA MET A 1 6.21 -23.28 5.08
C MET A 1 6.28 -22.13 6.10
N ILE A 2 6.95 -21.00 5.76
CA ILE A 2 6.99 -19.84 6.69
C ILE A 2 5.59 -19.28 6.92
N LEU A 3 4.78 -19.20 5.86
CA LEU A 3 3.42 -18.71 5.90
C LEU A 3 2.57 -19.49 6.92
N ASP A 4 2.67 -20.83 6.96
CA ASP A 4 1.91 -21.66 7.90
C ASP A 4 2.24 -21.31 9.36
N LYS A 5 3.54 -21.05 9.64
CA LYS A 5 3.98 -20.64 10.98
C LYS A 5 3.43 -19.28 11.37
N ILE A 6 3.40 -18.34 10.44
CA ILE A 6 2.85 -17.00 10.67
C ILE A 6 1.34 -17.09 10.94
N ILE A 7 0.61 -17.87 10.15
CA ILE A 7 -0.83 -18.07 10.34
C ILE A 7 -1.14 -18.71 11.69
N GLU A 8 -0.38 -19.73 12.11
CA GLU A 8 -0.58 -20.34 13.43
C GLU A 8 -0.28 -19.37 14.58
N ALA A 9 0.81 -18.57 14.48
CA ALA A 9 1.09 -17.53 15.45
C ALA A 9 -0.02 -16.46 15.49
N THR A 10 -0.53 -16.08 14.31
CA THR A 10 -1.65 -15.13 14.21
C THR A 10 -2.93 -15.66 14.85
N LYS A 11 -3.28 -16.95 14.67
CA LYS A 11 -4.43 -17.57 15.34
C LYS A 11 -4.32 -17.47 16.86
N ILE A 12 -3.13 -17.78 17.39
CA ILE A 12 -2.87 -17.73 18.84
C ILE A 12 -3.00 -16.27 19.33
N ARG A 13 -2.37 -15.32 18.63
CA ARG A 13 -2.43 -13.90 18.96
C ARG A 13 -3.86 -13.38 18.97
N VAL A 14 -4.64 -13.63 17.92
CA VAL A 14 -6.03 -13.18 17.82
C VAL A 14 -6.89 -13.78 18.93
N ALA A 15 -6.68 -15.06 19.27
CA ALA A 15 -7.40 -15.69 20.39
C ALA A 15 -7.07 -15.01 21.74
N GLN A 16 -5.81 -14.64 21.98
CA GLN A 16 -5.40 -13.90 23.18
C GLN A 16 -5.96 -12.47 23.20
N GLU A 17 -5.91 -11.76 22.08
CA GLU A 17 -6.44 -10.39 21.94
C GLU A 17 -7.95 -10.35 22.24
N LYS A 18 -8.72 -11.35 21.77
CA LYS A 18 -10.15 -11.49 22.05
C LYS A 18 -10.48 -11.70 23.55
N GLN A 19 -9.51 -12.19 24.33
CA GLN A 19 -9.68 -12.30 25.79
C GLN A 19 -9.45 -10.97 26.52
N VAL A 20 -8.60 -10.09 25.95
CA VAL A 20 -8.29 -8.78 26.51
C VAL A 20 -9.36 -7.77 26.14
N GLU A 21 -9.80 -7.78 24.87
CA GLU A 21 -10.84 -6.91 24.35
C GLU A 21 -11.81 -7.77 23.52
N THR A 22 -13.08 -7.87 23.99
CA THR A 22 -14.03 -8.81 23.40
C THR A 22 -14.39 -8.44 21.97
N PRO A 23 -14.73 -9.42 21.11
CA PRO A 23 -15.18 -9.15 19.75
C PRO A 23 -16.35 -8.16 19.66
N GLU A 24 -17.29 -8.25 20.61
CA GLU A 24 -18.44 -7.36 20.68
C GLU A 24 -18.01 -5.92 20.98
N ALA A 25 -17.04 -5.72 21.88
CA ALA A 25 -16.53 -4.41 22.24
C ALA A 25 -15.80 -3.75 21.07
N VAL A 26 -14.90 -4.48 20.40
CA VAL A 26 -14.16 -3.97 19.24
C VAL A 26 -15.10 -3.68 18.08
N LYS A 27 -16.06 -4.56 17.81
CA LYS A 27 -17.09 -4.35 16.80
C LYS A 27 -17.93 -3.12 17.09
N ALA A 28 -18.40 -2.95 18.31
CA ALA A 28 -19.19 -1.77 18.71
C ALA A 28 -18.37 -0.48 18.54
N ALA A 29 -17.09 -0.48 18.95
CA ALA A 29 -16.20 0.65 18.76
C ALA A 29 -15.98 0.99 17.29
N ALA A 30 -15.77 -0.01 16.44
CA ALA A 30 -15.60 0.18 14.99
C ALA A 30 -16.86 0.76 14.33
N LEU A 31 -18.03 0.24 14.69
CA LEU A 31 -19.31 0.69 14.14
C LEU A 31 -19.71 2.10 14.63
N ALA A 32 -19.15 2.58 15.73
CA ALA A 32 -19.33 3.95 16.20
C ALA A 32 -18.54 5.00 15.40
N LEU A 33 -17.56 4.57 14.58
CA LEU A 33 -16.75 5.44 13.74
C LEU A 33 -17.42 5.67 12.38
N PRO A 34 -17.22 6.85 11.75
CA PRO A 34 -17.76 7.12 10.42
C PRO A 34 -17.34 6.09 9.38
N SER A 35 -18.27 5.56 8.60
CA SER A 35 -18.01 4.63 7.49
C SER A 35 -17.94 5.33 6.13
N ASP A 36 -18.49 6.54 6.00
CA ASP A 36 -18.34 7.36 4.81
C ASP A 36 -16.97 8.05 4.83
N THR A 37 -15.97 7.35 4.31
CA THR A 37 -14.56 7.79 4.29
C THR A 37 -14.11 8.25 2.90
N GLY A 38 -14.99 8.10 1.88
CA GLY A 38 -14.65 8.30 0.47
C GLY A 38 -13.55 7.34 -0.01
N PHE A 39 -13.29 6.25 0.71
CA PHE A 39 -12.20 5.31 0.41
C PHE A 39 -10.89 6.02 0.13
N SER A 40 -10.42 6.82 1.09
CA SER A 40 -9.26 7.71 0.95
C SER A 40 -8.00 7.01 0.43
N PHE A 41 -7.83 5.71 0.74
CA PHE A 41 -6.69 4.93 0.25
C PHE A 41 -6.77 4.72 -1.27
N GLU A 42 -7.92 4.30 -1.80
CA GLU A 42 -8.15 4.17 -3.25
C GLU A 42 -8.03 5.52 -3.96
N ALA A 43 -8.60 6.57 -3.36
CA ALA A 43 -8.53 7.92 -3.93
C ALA A 43 -7.09 8.42 -4.03
N ALA A 44 -6.25 8.16 -3.02
CA ALA A 44 -4.85 8.55 -3.02
C ALA A 44 -4.04 7.81 -4.10
N LEU A 45 -4.32 6.54 -4.35
CA LEU A 45 -3.63 5.73 -5.36
C LEU A 45 -3.99 6.08 -6.82
N ARG A 46 -4.93 7.01 -7.03
CA ARG A 46 -5.35 7.48 -8.35
C ARG A 46 -4.96 8.94 -8.63
N GLN A 47 -4.21 9.58 -7.73
CA GLN A 47 -3.94 11.03 -7.83
C GLN A 47 -2.85 11.38 -8.82
N GLN A 48 -1.89 10.49 -9.05
CA GLN A 48 -0.73 10.73 -9.92
C GLN A 48 -0.62 9.62 -10.96
N ASP A 49 0.19 9.85 -11.99
CA ASP A 49 0.53 8.85 -13.00
C ASP A 49 1.25 7.64 -12.40
N PHE A 50 2.02 7.88 -11.32
CA PHE A 50 2.64 6.81 -10.54
C PHE A 50 2.61 7.14 -9.05
N ASN A 51 2.22 6.17 -8.23
CA ASN A 51 1.98 6.35 -6.81
C ASN A 51 2.81 5.36 -5.98
N PHE A 52 3.38 5.83 -4.87
CA PHE A 52 4.14 4.98 -3.95
C PHE A 52 3.37 4.75 -2.65
N ILE A 53 3.23 3.48 -2.27
CA ILE A 53 2.87 3.06 -0.92
C ILE A 53 4.19 2.76 -0.20
N CYS A 54 4.59 3.64 0.72
CA CYS A 54 5.85 3.50 1.44
C CYS A 54 5.66 2.69 2.73
N GLU A 55 6.43 1.61 2.90
CA GLU A 55 6.24 0.69 4.02
C GLU A 55 7.18 0.99 5.19
N VAL A 56 6.60 1.15 6.38
CA VAL A 56 7.29 1.27 7.66
C VAL A 56 7.48 -0.14 8.22
N LYS A 57 8.70 -0.68 8.08
CA LYS A 57 9.02 -2.07 8.38
C LYS A 57 10.34 -2.21 9.15
N LYS A 58 10.27 -2.76 10.36
CA LYS A 58 11.44 -2.98 11.22
C LYS A 58 12.24 -4.22 10.84
N ALA A 59 11.56 -5.29 10.50
CA ALA A 59 12.14 -6.59 10.20
C ALA A 59 11.31 -7.38 9.18
N SER A 60 11.89 -8.43 8.60
CA SER A 60 11.18 -9.42 7.80
C SER A 60 11.81 -10.81 7.92
N PRO A 61 11.07 -11.91 7.68
CA PRO A 61 11.61 -13.27 7.73
C PRO A 61 12.79 -13.49 6.79
N SER A 62 12.79 -12.83 5.62
CA SER A 62 13.83 -13.01 4.59
C SER A 62 15.10 -12.19 4.84
N LYS A 63 15.03 -11.11 5.63
CA LYS A 63 16.14 -10.14 5.80
C LYS A 63 16.54 -9.95 7.27
N GLY A 64 15.80 -10.51 8.21
CA GLY A 64 15.99 -10.24 9.64
C GLY A 64 15.66 -8.78 9.98
N ILE A 65 16.42 -8.18 10.89
CA ILE A 65 16.27 -6.77 11.28
C ILE A 65 16.76 -5.87 10.12
N ILE A 66 15.88 -5.00 9.63
CA ILE A 66 16.16 -4.04 8.56
C ILE A 66 16.63 -2.71 9.17
N ALA A 67 16.00 -2.30 10.29
CA ALA A 67 16.32 -1.07 11.01
C ALA A 67 16.39 -1.34 12.51
N GLU A 68 17.60 -1.31 13.09
CA GLU A 68 17.79 -1.43 14.55
C GLU A 68 17.25 -0.19 15.27
N HIS A 69 17.66 1.00 14.83
CA HIS A 69 17.05 2.26 15.20
C HIS A 69 15.82 2.48 14.33
N PHE A 70 14.63 2.52 14.94
CA PHE A 70 13.36 2.54 14.24
C PHE A 70 12.45 3.68 14.73
N PRO A 71 12.76 4.93 14.37
CA PRO A 71 11.92 6.09 14.67
C PRO A 71 10.74 6.16 13.71
N TYR A 72 9.80 5.21 13.83
CA TYR A 72 8.70 4.99 12.89
C TYR A 72 7.84 6.23 12.62
N LEU A 73 7.66 7.13 13.58
CA LEU A 73 6.92 8.37 13.38
C LEU A 73 7.67 9.36 12.50
N ASP A 74 8.99 9.48 12.67
CA ASP A 74 9.80 10.36 11.84
C ASP A 74 9.90 9.80 10.42
N ILE A 75 10.06 8.47 10.28
CA ILE A 75 10.02 7.78 9.00
C ILE A 75 8.69 8.03 8.27
N ALA A 76 7.55 7.92 8.97
CA ALA A 76 6.23 8.16 8.39
C ALA A 76 6.06 9.61 7.92
N LYS A 77 6.52 10.59 8.71
CA LYS A 77 6.53 12.01 8.32
C LYS A 77 7.43 12.28 7.12
N GLU A 78 8.61 11.65 7.07
CA GLU A 78 9.49 11.75 5.90
C GLU A 78 8.82 11.20 4.64
N TYR A 79 8.09 10.08 4.73
CA TYR A 79 7.31 9.54 3.60
C TYR A 79 6.21 10.49 3.13
N GLU A 80 5.47 11.10 4.06
CA GLU A 80 4.46 12.10 3.72
C GLU A 80 5.09 13.31 3.02
N VAL A 81 6.18 13.87 3.56
CA VAL A 81 6.92 14.99 2.96
C VAL A 81 7.51 14.63 1.59
N ALA A 82 7.95 13.38 1.43
CA ALA A 82 8.47 12.87 0.16
C ALA A 82 7.40 12.74 -0.94
N GLY A 83 6.12 12.80 -0.59
CA GLY A 83 5.02 12.66 -1.55
C GLY A 83 4.52 11.24 -1.73
N ALA A 84 4.71 10.37 -0.73
CA ALA A 84 4.07 9.06 -0.72
C ALA A 84 2.54 9.21 -0.79
N ALA A 85 1.88 8.39 -1.61
CA ALA A 85 0.42 8.38 -1.71
C ALA A 85 -0.23 7.76 -0.47
N ALA A 86 0.43 6.76 0.13
CA ALA A 86 -0.03 6.05 1.32
C ALA A 86 1.15 5.46 2.11
N ILE A 87 0.90 5.09 3.36
CA ILE A 87 1.87 4.39 4.20
C ILE A 87 1.35 3.00 4.53
N SER A 88 2.19 1.97 4.37
CA SER A 88 1.96 0.62 4.84
C SER A 88 2.66 0.41 6.17
N VAL A 89 1.93 -0.07 7.20
CA VAL A 89 2.48 -0.26 8.55
C VAL A 89 2.35 -1.72 8.97
N LEU A 90 3.48 -2.37 9.25
CA LEU A 90 3.51 -3.73 9.77
C LEU A 90 2.98 -3.75 11.21
N THR A 91 1.96 -4.58 11.46
CA THR A 91 1.42 -4.80 12.82
C THR A 91 1.66 -6.22 13.34
N GLU A 92 2.19 -7.12 12.51
CA GLU A 92 2.55 -8.48 12.87
C GLU A 92 3.82 -8.49 13.77
N PRO A 93 3.74 -8.96 15.05
CA PRO A 93 4.82 -8.75 16.03
C PRO A 93 5.93 -9.79 15.98
N ASP A 94 5.63 -11.05 15.63
CA ASP A 94 6.55 -12.17 15.83
C ASP A 94 7.64 -12.20 14.76
N PHE A 95 7.26 -12.06 13.50
CA PHE A 95 8.13 -12.23 12.34
C PHE A 95 8.58 -10.91 11.72
N PHE A 96 7.75 -9.85 11.81
CA PHE A 96 8.03 -8.55 11.24
C PHE A 96 8.37 -7.49 12.28
N LYS A 97 8.29 -7.82 13.58
CA LYS A 97 8.52 -6.89 14.68
C LYS A 97 7.63 -5.64 14.59
N GLY A 98 6.43 -5.85 14.05
CA GLY A 98 5.36 -4.84 13.99
C GLY A 98 4.69 -4.63 15.34
N ASP A 99 3.87 -3.60 15.43
CA ASP A 99 3.07 -3.31 16.63
C ASP A 99 1.84 -2.48 16.22
N LYS A 100 0.68 -2.77 16.85
CA LYS A 100 -0.53 -1.94 16.70
C LYS A 100 -0.29 -0.47 17.04
N LYS A 101 0.59 -0.21 17.99
CA LYS A 101 0.99 1.13 18.41
C LYS A 101 1.57 1.93 17.24
N TYR A 102 2.40 1.30 16.38
CA TYR A 102 2.96 1.98 15.22
C TYR A 102 1.86 2.48 14.28
N LEU A 103 0.86 1.62 14.00
CA LEU A 103 -0.26 1.98 13.16
C LEU A 103 -1.08 3.13 13.75
N GLN A 104 -1.45 3.03 15.04
CA GLN A 104 -2.27 4.03 15.72
C GLN A 104 -1.59 5.40 15.76
N GLU A 105 -0.32 5.44 16.12
CA GLU A 105 0.42 6.69 16.22
C GLU A 105 0.73 7.29 14.84
N ILE A 106 1.06 6.49 13.84
CA ILE A 106 1.25 6.96 12.46
C ILE A 106 -0.07 7.51 11.93
N ALA A 107 -1.17 6.75 12.00
CA ALA A 107 -2.48 7.18 11.49
C ALA A 107 -2.99 8.48 12.13
N SER A 108 -2.65 8.73 13.40
CA SER A 108 -2.98 9.99 14.07
C SER A 108 -2.04 11.15 13.76
N THR A 109 -0.89 10.88 13.14
CA THR A 109 0.16 11.88 12.91
C THR A 109 0.19 12.39 11.47
N VAL A 110 0.04 11.49 10.47
CA VAL A 110 0.08 11.82 9.06
C VAL A 110 -1.31 12.08 8.50
N LYS A 111 -1.40 12.80 7.37
CA LYS A 111 -2.66 13.08 6.67
C LYS A 111 -2.94 12.10 5.53
N ILE A 112 -1.90 11.43 5.03
CA ILE A 112 -2.05 10.43 3.97
C ILE A 112 -2.59 9.11 4.54
N PRO A 113 -3.34 8.32 3.75
CA PRO A 113 -3.98 7.11 4.23
C PRO A 113 -2.98 6.03 4.64
N VAL A 114 -3.39 5.20 5.62
CA VAL A 114 -2.54 4.18 6.22
C VAL A 114 -3.14 2.79 6.02
N LEU A 115 -2.34 1.87 5.49
CA LEU A 115 -2.65 0.46 5.33
C LEU A 115 -2.16 -0.35 6.54
N ARG A 116 -3.05 -1.13 7.17
CA ARG A 116 -2.67 -2.19 8.09
C ARG A 116 -2.09 -3.37 7.32
N LYS A 117 -0.78 -3.56 7.40
CA LYS A 117 -0.07 -4.70 6.80
C LYS A 117 0.08 -5.79 7.86
N ASP A 118 -0.78 -6.81 7.80
CA ASP A 118 -0.87 -7.92 8.76
C ASP A 118 -1.46 -9.14 8.04
N PHE A 119 -1.42 -10.32 8.68
CA PHE A 119 -2.11 -11.52 8.20
C PHE A 119 -3.52 -11.55 8.78
N ILE A 120 -4.49 -11.08 8.01
CA ILE A 120 -5.89 -10.99 8.43
C ILE A 120 -6.59 -12.31 8.12
N ILE A 121 -6.99 -13.02 9.17
CA ILE A 121 -7.64 -14.34 9.11
C ILE A 121 -8.96 -14.39 9.89
N ASP A 122 -9.35 -13.28 10.51
CA ASP A 122 -10.54 -13.17 11.36
C ASP A 122 -11.16 -11.78 11.25
N GLU A 123 -12.49 -11.70 11.21
CA GLU A 123 -13.22 -10.42 11.15
C GLU A 123 -12.86 -9.46 12.30
N TYR A 124 -12.50 -9.99 13.44
CA TYR A 124 -12.04 -9.21 14.59
C TYR A 124 -10.90 -8.27 14.23
N GLN A 125 -9.95 -8.74 13.40
CA GLN A 125 -8.81 -7.92 12.96
C GLN A 125 -9.24 -6.78 12.02
N ILE A 126 -10.35 -6.94 11.28
CA ILE A 126 -10.90 -5.89 10.40
C ILE A 126 -11.52 -4.78 11.26
N TYR A 127 -12.30 -5.15 12.28
CA TYR A 127 -12.82 -4.17 13.25
C TYR A 127 -11.70 -3.47 14.01
N GLN A 128 -10.64 -4.21 14.44
CA GLN A 128 -9.45 -3.60 15.03
C GLN A 128 -8.78 -2.59 14.10
N ALA A 129 -8.62 -2.91 12.81
CA ALA A 129 -8.00 -2.00 11.85
C ALA A 129 -8.75 -0.66 11.79
N LYS A 130 -10.09 -0.70 11.79
CA LYS A 130 -10.92 0.49 11.85
C LYS A 130 -10.68 1.31 13.12
N VAL A 131 -10.71 0.66 14.28
CA VAL A 131 -10.49 1.30 15.59
C VAL A 131 -9.09 1.90 15.71
N TRP A 132 -8.10 1.26 15.08
CA TRP A 132 -6.70 1.73 15.10
C TRP A 132 -6.43 2.86 14.09
N GLY A 133 -7.42 3.26 13.30
CA GLY A 133 -7.32 4.38 12.35
C GLY A 133 -6.75 4.01 10.99
N ALA A 134 -6.70 2.73 10.63
CA ALA A 134 -6.34 2.33 9.28
C ALA A 134 -7.36 2.85 8.25
N SER A 135 -6.90 3.16 7.05
CA SER A 135 -7.71 3.48 5.87
C SER A 135 -7.89 2.27 4.95
N ALA A 136 -7.01 1.28 5.09
CA ALA A 136 -7.04 0.05 4.31
C ALA A 136 -6.50 -1.14 5.10
N ILE A 137 -6.87 -2.34 4.66
CA ILE A 137 -6.38 -3.62 5.16
C ILE A 137 -5.75 -4.45 4.04
N LEU A 138 -4.89 -5.41 4.43
CA LEU A 138 -4.35 -6.43 3.54
C LEU A 138 -5.17 -7.71 3.65
N LEU A 139 -5.58 -8.27 2.51
CA LEU A 139 -6.15 -9.62 2.40
C LEU A 139 -5.24 -10.45 1.48
N ILE A 140 -4.82 -11.65 1.91
CA ILE A 140 -3.83 -12.46 1.18
C ILE A 140 -4.49 -13.70 0.63
N CYS A 141 -4.50 -13.87 -0.70
CA CYS A 141 -5.11 -15.03 -1.37
C CYS A 141 -4.51 -16.36 -0.92
N ALA A 142 -3.21 -16.41 -0.66
CA ALA A 142 -2.54 -17.61 -0.13
C ALA A 142 -3.03 -18.03 1.27
N CYS A 143 -3.77 -17.18 1.99
CA CYS A 143 -4.25 -17.42 3.35
C CYS A 143 -5.75 -17.68 3.44
N LEU A 144 -6.52 -17.29 2.42
CA LEU A 144 -7.98 -17.21 2.45
C LEU A 144 -8.57 -17.82 1.18
N ASP A 145 -9.74 -18.44 1.28
CA ASP A 145 -10.52 -18.83 0.11
C ASP A 145 -11.38 -17.68 -0.42
N VAL A 146 -11.90 -17.83 -1.64
CA VAL A 146 -12.70 -16.78 -2.31
C VAL A 146 -13.93 -16.35 -1.49
N PRO A 147 -14.72 -17.26 -0.90
CA PRO A 147 -15.85 -16.85 -0.04
C PRO A 147 -15.42 -15.99 1.16
N THR A 148 -14.30 -16.34 1.82
CA THR A 148 -13.76 -15.58 2.95
C THR A 148 -13.18 -14.24 2.50
N LEU A 149 -12.45 -14.20 1.39
CA LEU A 149 -11.97 -12.95 0.77
C LEU A 149 -13.13 -12.00 0.48
N THR A 150 -14.20 -12.49 -0.16
CA THR A 150 -15.41 -11.71 -0.46
C THR A 150 -16.03 -11.16 0.81
N LYS A 151 -16.25 -12.01 1.80
CA LYS A 151 -16.84 -11.61 3.09
C LYS A 151 -16.01 -10.55 3.81
N PHE A 152 -14.68 -10.71 3.83
CA PHE A 152 -13.79 -9.77 4.52
C PHE A 152 -13.69 -8.43 3.78
N ARG A 153 -13.65 -8.46 2.44
CA ARG A 153 -13.70 -7.26 1.61
C ARG A 153 -15.01 -6.49 1.84
N GLU A 154 -16.15 -7.17 1.80
CA GLU A 154 -17.46 -6.53 2.03
C GLU A 154 -17.58 -5.96 3.44
N LEU A 155 -17.05 -6.66 4.44
CA LEU A 155 -16.99 -6.14 5.81
C LEU A 155 -16.12 -4.87 5.87
N ALA A 156 -14.93 -4.89 5.26
CA ALA A 156 -14.06 -3.72 5.18
C ALA A 156 -14.76 -2.55 4.49
N ASP A 157 -15.42 -2.80 3.35
CA ASP A 157 -16.19 -1.79 2.62
C ASP A 157 -17.28 -1.18 3.49
N SER A 158 -18.03 -1.99 4.24
CA SER A 158 -19.08 -1.51 5.14
C SER A 158 -18.58 -0.59 6.26
N LEU A 159 -17.29 -0.71 6.60
CA LEU A 159 -16.60 0.13 7.57
C LEU A 159 -15.87 1.32 6.93
N GLY A 160 -15.93 1.46 5.60
CA GLY A 160 -15.22 2.49 4.85
C GLY A 160 -13.71 2.23 4.78
N LEU A 161 -13.26 0.98 4.89
CA LEU A 161 -11.88 0.56 4.68
C LEU A 161 -11.70 0.02 3.27
N SER A 162 -10.63 0.41 2.59
CA SER A 162 -10.20 -0.25 1.35
C SER A 162 -9.56 -1.61 1.65
N SER A 163 -9.60 -2.53 0.68
CA SER A 163 -8.90 -3.82 0.77
C SER A 163 -7.87 -3.93 -0.34
N LEU A 164 -6.58 -4.04 0.03
CA LEU A 164 -5.52 -4.49 -0.86
C LEU A 164 -5.52 -6.02 -0.84
N VAL A 165 -5.87 -6.65 -1.97
CA VAL A 165 -5.90 -8.11 -2.09
C VAL A 165 -4.62 -8.58 -2.76
N GLU A 166 -3.75 -9.25 -1.97
CA GLU A 166 -2.42 -9.68 -2.41
C GLU A 166 -2.49 -11.06 -3.07
N ALA A 167 -1.84 -11.18 -4.24
CA ALA A 167 -1.74 -12.38 -5.06
C ALA A 167 -0.29 -12.62 -5.51
N HIS A 168 0.07 -13.90 -5.78
CA HIS A 168 1.43 -14.29 -6.18
C HIS A 168 1.50 -14.95 -7.56
N ASP A 169 0.40 -15.48 -8.06
CA ASP A 169 0.32 -16.19 -9.34
C ASP A 169 -1.04 -15.98 -10.03
N GLU A 170 -1.22 -16.58 -11.19
CA GLU A 170 -2.44 -16.46 -12.01
C GLU A 170 -3.69 -16.95 -11.27
N HIS A 171 -3.56 -18.03 -10.50
CA HIS A 171 -4.69 -18.58 -9.75
C HIS A 171 -5.15 -17.60 -8.66
N GLU A 172 -4.20 -17.05 -7.90
CA GLU A 172 -4.50 -16.08 -6.85
C GLU A 172 -5.02 -14.74 -7.41
N VAL A 173 -4.51 -14.29 -8.57
CA VAL A 173 -5.08 -13.12 -9.26
C VAL A 173 -6.54 -13.38 -9.64
N GLN A 174 -6.86 -14.59 -10.13
CA GLN A 174 -8.26 -14.93 -10.43
C GLN A 174 -9.11 -14.94 -9.16
N MET A 175 -8.60 -15.46 -8.03
CA MET A 175 -9.31 -15.40 -6.73
C MET A 175 -9.58 -13.95 -6.30
N ALA A 176 -8.62 -13.04 -6.50
CA ALA A 176 -8.78 -11.62 -6.21
C ALA A 176 -9.85 -10.97 -7.11
N ILE A 177 -9.90 -11.33 -8.40
CA ILE A 177 -10.95 -10.89 -9.32
C ILE A 177 -12.31 -11.44 -8.88
N ASP A 178 -12.40 -12.74 -8.59
CA ASP A 178 -13.64 -13.43 -8.22
C ASP A 178 -14.24 -12.88 -6.91
N CYS A 179 -13.40 -12.44 -5.98
CA CYS A 179 -13.89 -11.79 -4.76
C CYS A 179 -14.29 -10.33 -4.96
N GLY A 180 -14.15 -9.76 -6.16
CA GLY A 180 -14.51 -8.39 -6.51
C GLY A 180 -13.54 -7.34 -5.96
N ALA A 181 -12.24 -7.65 -5.90
CA ALA A 181 -11.21 -6.72 -5.44
C ALA A 181 -11.11 -5.49 -6.34
N ARG A 182 -11.09 -4.29 -5.74
CA ARG A 182 -10.84 -3.02 -6.46
C ARG A 182 -9.37 -2.62 -6.46
N ILE A 183 -8.59 -3.23 -5.58
CA ILE A 183 -7.13 -3.06 -5.52
C ILE A 183 -6.52 -4.47 -5.43
N ILE A 184 -5.70 -4.82 -6.42
CA ILE A 184 -4.99 -6.11 -6.48
C ILE A 184 -3.49 -5.83 -6.39
N GLY A 185 -2.83 -6.40 -5.39
CA GLY A 185 -1.40 -6.36 -5.22
C GLY A 185 -0.76 -7.65 -5.74
N VAL A 186 0.25 -7.53 -6.58
CA VAL A 186 1.06 -8.68 -6.97
C VAL A 186 2.40 -8.62 -6.27
N ASN A 187 2.64 -9.62 -5.41
CA ASN A 187 3.90 -9.72 -4.69
C ASN A 187 4.93 -10.48 -5.55
N ASN A 188 5.97 -9.76 -5.97
CA ASN A 188 7.08 -10.30 -6.75
C ASN A 188 7.98 -11.24 -5.96
N ARG A 189 7.80 -11.32 -4.64
CA ARG A 189 8.54 -12.21 -3.75
C ARG A 189 7.80 -13.54 -3.60
N ASN A 190 8.45 -14.61 -3.99
CA ASN A 190 7.96 -15.95 -3.74
C ASN A 190 8.07 -16.27 -2.23
N LEU A 191 6.95 -16.64 -1.61
CA LEU A 191 6.90 -16.94 -0.17
C LEU A 191 7.56 -18.28 0.22
N LYS A 192 7.92 -19.12 -0.76
CA LYS A 192 8.52 -20.45 -0.51
C LYS A 192 10.04 -20.37 -0.38
N ASP A 193 10.69 -19.59 -1.25
CA ASP A 193 12.16 -19.51 -1.36
C ASP A 193 12.71 -18.09 -1.26
N PHE A 194 11.84 -17.08 -1.15
CA PHE A 194 12.15 -15.65 -1.08
C PHE A 194 12.82 -15.07 -2.32
N THR A 195 12.82 -15.78 -3.45
CA THR A 195 13.24 -15.21 -4.73
C THR A 195 12.33 -14.05 -5.12
N VAL A 196 12.89 -13.10 -5.87
CA VAL A 196 12.16 -11.90 -6.31
C VAL A 196 12.26 -11.80 -7.82
N ASP A 197 11.11 -11.66 -8.49
CA ASP A 197 11.01 -11.47 -9.93
C ASP A 197 9.99 -10.36 -10.25
N VAL A 198 10.48 -9.16 -10.58
CA VAL A 198 9.65 -7.99 -10.92
C VAL A 198 8.81 -8.25 -12.18
N GLN A 199 9.24 -9.14 -13.08
CA GLN A 199 8.49 -9.54 -14.26
C GLN A 199 7.19 -10.27 -13.92
N ASN A 200 7.04 -10.77 -12.69
CA ASN A 200 5.80 -11.37 -12.21
C ASN A 200 4.64 -10.37 -12.27
N SER A 201 4.83 -9.14 -11.77
CA SER A 201 3.82 -8.08 -11.87
C SER A 201 3.46 -7.76 -13.32
N VAL A 202 4.45 -7.64 -14.20
CA VAL A 202 4.24 -7.33 -15.62
C VAL A 202 3.43 -8.44 -16.30
N ARG A 203 3.77 -9.71 -16.04
CA ARG A 203 3.07 -10.86 -16.60
C ARG A 203 1.62 -10.94 -16.16
N LEU A 204 1.37 -10.70 -14.87
CA LEU A 204 0.04 -10.84 -14.27
C LEU A 204 -0.87 -9.61 -14.50
N ARG A 205 -0.29 -8.44 -14.83
CA ARG A 205 -1.08 -7.22 -15.10
C ARG A 205 -2.14 -7.43 -16.19
N ASN A 206 -1.81 -8.21 -17.22
CA ASN A 206 -2.72 -8.47 -18.35
C ASN A 206 -3.98 -9.29 -17.99
N LEU A 207 -4.02 -9.89 -16.79
CA LEU A 207 -5.20 -10.61 -16.30
C LEU A 207 -6.21 -9.69 -15.60
N VAL A 208 -5.80 -8.47 -15.25
CA VAL A 208 -6.57 -7.54 -14.42
C VAL A 208 -7.13 -6.42 -15.28
N GLN A 209 -8.40 -6.06 -15.06
CA GLN A 209 -9.08 -4.99 -15.80
C GLN A 209 -8.49 -3.61 -15.45
N ASP A 210 -8.65 -2.64 -16.37
CA ASP A 210 -8.01 -1.32 -16.22
C ASP A 210 -8.62 -0.43 -15.12
N ASP A 211 -9.85 -0.69 -14.72
CA ASP A 211 -10.53 0.03 -13.64
C ASP A 211 -10.07 -0.43 -12.24
N VAL A 212 -9.47 -1.62 -12.14
CA VAL A 212 -8.86 -2.14 -10.92
C VAL A 212 -7.48 -1.53 -10.70
N ILE A 213 -7.22 -1.03 -9.50
CA ILE A 213 -5.90 -0.52 -9.14
C ILE A 213 -4.95 -1.71 -8.99
N PHE A 214 -3.90 -1.73 -9.82
CA PHE A 214 -2.87 -2.77 -9.76
C PHE A 214 -1.64 -2.25 -9.03
N VAL A 215 -1.20 -2.98 -7.99
CA VAL A 215 -0.05 -2.64 -7.15
C VAL A 215 1.06 -3.67 -7.35
N SER A 216 2.26 -3.24 -7.72
CA SER A 216 3.45 -4.10 -7.72
C SER A 216 4.14 -4.04 -6.36
N GLU A 217 4.38 -5.19 -5.75
CA GLU A 217 4.98 -5.29 -4.42
C GLU A 217 6.30 -6.05 -4.44
N SER A 218 7.28 -5.57 -3.69
CA SER A 218 8.61 -6.17 -3.53
C SER A 218 9.54 -6.05 -4.75
N GLY A 219 10.85 -5.96 -4.48
CA GLY A 219 11.91 -6.10 -5.47
C GLY A 219 12.22 -4.89 -6.32
N LEU A 220 11.58 -3.75 -6.07
CA LEU A 220 11.79 -2.51 -6.82
C LEU A 220 12.90 -1.69 -6.15
N GLU A 221 13.92 -1.27 -6.90
CA GLU A 221 15.10 -0.60 -6.34
C GLU A 221 15.54 0.62 -7.16
N THR A 222 15.24 0.64 -8.47
CA THR A 222 15.78 1.60 -9.43
C THR A 222 14.66 2.35 -10.19
N PRO A 223 14.97 3.54 -10.78
CA PRO A 223 14.04 4.22 -11.67
C PRO A 223 13.66 3.39 -12.89
N GLU A 224 14.56 2.53 -13.35
CA GLU A 224 14.35 1.62 -14.48
C GLU A 224 13.25 0.60 -14.15
N ASP A 225 13.24 0.07 -12.90
CA ASP A 225 12.15 -0.82 -12.44
C ASP A 225 10.80 -0.08 -12.48
N ILE A 226 10.79 1.16 -12.02
CA ILE A 226 9.56 1.99 -12.04
C ILE A 226 9.12 2.29 -13.48
N GLN A 227 10.08 2.54 -14.39
CA GLN A 227 9.75 2.76 -15.80
C GLN A 227 9.16 1.51 -16.44
N VAL A 228 9.69 0.33 -16.14
CA VAL A 228 9.11 -0.95 -16.60
C VAL A 228 7.65 -1.10 -16.14
N LEU A 229 7.34 -0.71 -14.90
CA LEU A 229 5.96 -0.74 -14.41
C LEU A 229 5.06 0.23 -15.19
N ARG A 230 5.51 1.48 -15.40
CA ARG A 230 4.77 2.47 -16.20
C ARG A 230 4.49 2.01 -17.61
N ASP A 231 5.49 1.45 -18.29
CA ASP A 231 5.39 0.95 -19.65
C ASP A 231 4.39 -0.22 -19.79
N ASN A 232 4.05 -0.85 -18.66
CA ASN A 232 3.09 -1.93 -18.58
C ASN A 232 1.77 -1.56 -17.86
N ASN A 233 1.42 -0.27 -17.81
CA ASN A 233 0.20 0.24 -17.19
C ASN A 233 0.04 -0.15 -15.70
N ILE A 234 1.14 -0.17 -14.96
CA ILE A 234 1.16 -0.37 -13.51
C ILE A 234 1.55 0.97 -12.89
N GLY A 235 0.58 1.63 -12.27
CA GLY A 235 0.75 2.99 -11.71
C GLY A 235 0.97 3.03 -10.21
N VAL A 236 1.11 1.88 -9.53
CA VAL A 236 1.32 1.85 -8.07
C VAL A 236 2.37 0.82 -7.67
N ALA A 237 3.28 1.22 -6.78
CA ALA A 237 4.27 0.35 -6.17
C ALA A 237 4.20 0.39 -4.64
N LEU A 238 4.23 -0.79 -3.98
CA LEU A 238 4.42 -0.92 -2.54
C LEU A 238 5.88 -1.31 -2.26
N MET A 239 6.60 -0.45 -1.56
CA MET A 239 8.03 -0.57 -1.35
C MET A 239 8.41 -0.33 0.12
N GLY A 240 9.17 -1.26 0.69
CA GLY A 240 9.64 -1.18 2.08
C GLY A 240 11.16 -1.10 2.19
N GLU A 241 11.86 -2.19 1.89
CA GLU A 241 13.30 -2.33 2.14
C GLU A 241 14.13 -1.21 1.51
N THR A 242 13.86 -0.87 0.27
CA THR A 242 14.54 0.19 -0.49
C THR A 242 14.47 1.54 0.20
N PHE A 243 13.29 1.90 0.73
CA PHE A 243 13.12 3.16 1.47
C PHE A 243 13.72 3.07 2.87
N MET A 244 13.50 1.96 3.60
CA MET A 244 14.02 1.79 4.96
C MET A 244 15.54 1.88 5.03
N ARG A 245 16.25 1.38 4.01
CA ARG A 245 17.72 1.44 3.92
C ARG A 245 18.25 2.80 3.45
N SER A 246 17.40 3.66 2.88
CA SER A 246 17.84 4.98 2.41
C SER A 246 17.99 5.94 3.61
N PRO A 247 19.12 6.68 3.69
CA PRO A 247 19.29 7.70 4.72
C PRO A 247 18.38 8.94 4.48
N ASN A 248 17.96 9.19 3.25
CA ASN A 248 17.08 10.29 2.86
C ASN A 248 15.91 9.76 2.01
N LYS A 249 14.71 9.70 2.61
CA LYS A 249 13.51 9.17 1.95
C LYS A 249 13.00 10.09 0.85
N VAL A 250 13.14 11.39 1.04
CA VAL A 250 12.70 12.40 0.05
C VAL A 250 13.53 12.28 -1.24
N GLU A 251 14.85 12.24 -1.10
CA GLU A 251 15.74 12.06 -2.28
C GLU A 251 15.54 10.70 -2.93
N LYS A 252 15.34 9.63 -2.12
CA LYS A 252 15.13 8.29 -2.68
C LYS A 252 13.82 8.18 -3.45
N LEU A 253 12.73 8.77 -2.96
CA LEU A 253 11.45 8.77 -3.66
C LEU A 253 11.55 9.59 -4.95
N ALA A 254 12.15 10.78 -4.90
CA ALA A 254 12.39 11.61 -6.07
C ALA A 254 13.28 10.90 -7.12
N TYR A 255 14.32 10.19 -6.66
CA TYR A 255 15.17 9.36 -7.54
C TYR A 255 14.37 8.24 -8.22
N LEU A 256 13.55 7.50 -7.48
CA LEU A 256 12.73 6.42 -8.02
C LEU A 256 11.64 6.92 -8.96
N TYR A 257 11.05 8.06 -8.65
CA TYR A 257 10.07 8.68 -9.54
C TYR A 257 10.68 8.93 -10.93
N GLY A 258 11.98 9.12 -10.96
CA GLY A 258 12.76 9.37 -12.16
C GLY A 258 12.67 10.84 -12.60
N PRO A 259 13.35 11.21 -13.69
CA PRO A 259 13.19 12.51 -14.26
C PRO A 259 11.72 12.65 -14.65
N THR A 260 10.95 13.35 -13.85
CA THR A 260 9.73 13.93 -14.36
C THR A 260 10.15 14.72 -15.57
N TYR A 261 9.68 14.35 -16.74
CA TYR A 261 9.55 15.32 -17.81
C TYR A 261 8.53 16.32 -17.30
N TYR A 262 9.01 17.19 -16.41
CA TYR A 262 8.35 18.41 -16.10
C TYR A 262 8.39 19.17 -17.42
N THR A 263 7.33 19.08 -18.19
CA THR A 263 6.96 20.15 -19.08
C THR A 263 6.57 21.27 -18.12
N PRO A 264 7.46 22.23 -17.83
CA PRO A 264 7.12 23.28 -16.89
C PRO A 264 5.91 23.97 -17.50
N LYS A 265 4.80 24.03 -16.74
CA LYS A 265 3.67 24.84 -17.16
C LYS A 265 4.15 26.29 -17.25
N VAL A 266 4.30 26.77 -18.47
CA VAL A 266 4.85 28.09 -18.73
C VAL A 266 3.69 29.05 -18.88
N LYS A 267 3.46 29.86 -17.84
CA LYS A 267 2.56 31.00 -17.92
C LYS A 267 3.34 32.23 -18.40
N MET A 268 3.10 32.68 -19.62
CA MET A 268 3.64 33.90 -20.09
C MET A 268 2.77 35.09 -19.62
N CYS A 269 3.36 35.98 -18.82
CA CYS A 269 2.72 37.17 -18.29
C CYS A 269 3.27 38.40 -19.00
N GLY A 270 2.50 39.51 -19.01
CA GLY A 270 2.98 40.80 -19.54
C GLY A 270 2.90 40.94 -21.06
N ILE A 271 2.08 40.15 -21.74
CA ILE A 271 1.79 40.35 -23.17
C ILE A 271 0.96 41.60 -23.29
N SER A 272 1.60 42.68 -23.73
CA SER A 272 0.96 44.02 -23.87
C SER A 272 0.76 44.47 -25.32
N LYS A 273 1.27 43.70 -26.29
CA LYS A 273 1.16 44.00 -27.71
C LYS A 273 0.59 42.83 -28.48
N VAL A 274 -0.37 43.12 -29.37
CA VAL A 274 -1.03 42.10 -30.21
C VAL A 274 -0.05 41.38 -31.14
N GLU A 275 0.98 42.11 -31.60
CA GLU A 275 2.01 41.57 -32.50
C GLU A 275 2.85 40.44 -31.84
N THR A 276 2.89 40.36 -30.51
CA THR A 276 3.63 39.29 -29.79
C THR A 276 2.82 38.00 -29.59
N ILE A 277 1.50 38.02 -29.86
CA ILE A 277 0.63 36.87 -29.68
C ILE A 277 1.05 35.67 -30.57
N PRO A 278 1.37 35.84 -31.86
CA PRO A 278 1.81 34.72 -32.70
C PRO A 278 3.04 34.00 -32.13
N THR A 279 4.04 34.76 -31.65
CA THR A 279 5.26 34.18 -31.06
C THR A 279 4.96 33.41 -29.77
N VAL A 280 4.02 33.88 -28.96
CA VAL A 280 3.61 33.21 -27.74
C VAL A 280 2.87 31.89 -28.06
N VAL A 281 1.98 31.90 -29.06
CA VAL A 281 1.26 30.71 -29.52
C VAL A 281 2.21 29.70 -30.13
N GLU A 282 3.23 30.14 -30.89
CA GLU A 282 4.25 29.27 -31.47
C GLU A 282 5.10 28.61 -30.40
N ALA A 283 5.38 29.29 -29.27
CA ALA A 283 6.09 28.74 -28.12
C ALA A 283 5.27 27.72 -27.32
N LYS A 284 3.96 27.55 -27.66
CA LYS A 284 3.03 26.57 -27.03
C LYS A 284 3.10 26.59 -25.50
N PRO A 285 2.90 27.74 -24.81
CA PRO A 285 2.76 27.77 -23.37
C PRO A 285 1.49 27.00 -22.95
N ASP A 286 1.49 26.45 -21.76
CA ASP A 286 0.33 25.74 -21.17
C ASP A 286 -0.84 26.68 -20.84
#